data_ff737d49c7a280cd0ff3a57a41be75bf
#
_entry.id   ff737d49c7a280cd0ff3a57a41be75bf
#
_cell.length_a   1.000
_cell.length_b   1.000
_cell.length_c   1.000
_cell.angle_alpha   90.00
_cell.angle_beta   90.00
_cell.angle_gamma   90.00
#
_symmetry.space_group_name_H-M   'P 1'
#
loop_
_entity.id
_entity.type
_entity.pdbx_description
1 polymer ?
#
loop_
_entity_poly.entity_id
_entity_poly.type
_entity_poly.pdbx_seq_one_letter_code
_entity_poly.pdbx_strand_id
1 'polypeptide(L)'
;MRNSILVRSIAAVSGIVMLASVAACGDNTTASTDSSAKSDTKTETVSGNFSGAGASSQQAAVEAWIAGFQGTNPDAKVAYNPSGSGAGVSTFLTGATAWAGSDASLADNEVEQSKSVCASGTAFDIPVYISPIAVVFNLQGVSGKGKTLNMDAETIAKIFDGKITKWNDDAIKKQNPKVDLPDLDITVVHRSDKSGTTKNFLSYVKDAAGDAWGYELGENWPNEVGQGAKGTSGVISTVQQADGTIGYADASQAGELGTVAVKVGDNYVPF
;
A
#
# COMPACT_ATOMS: atom_id res chain seq x y z
N MET A 1 -42.32 -50.43 18.94
CA MET A 1 -41.42 -51.52 19.40
C MET A 1 -40.21 -50.83 19.95
N ARG A 2 -40.18 -50.66 21.26
CA ARG A 2 -39.48 -51.46 22.30
C ARG A 2 -38.01 -51.56 21.95
N ASN A 3 -37.09 -51.19 22.72
CA ASN A 3 -36.67 -51.14 24.13
C ASN A 3 -35.19 -50.72 24.09
N SER A 4 -34.50 -50.22 24.99
CA SER A 4 -34.46 -49.92 26.41
C SER A 4 -32.98 -49.85 26.81
N ILE A 5 -32.61 -48.80 27.50
CA ILE A 5 -32.00 -48.73 28.82
C ILE A 5 -30.76 -49.63 29.03
N LEU A 6 -29.64 -49.06 29.44
CA LEU A 6 -29.02 -49.37 30.72
C LEU A 6 -27.92 -48.35 31.13
N VAL A 7 -28.23 -47.78 32.24
CA VAL A 7 -27.36 -46.99 33.17
C VAL A 7 -26.41 -47.92 33.87
N ARG A 8 -25.15 -47.49 34.18
CA ARG A 8 -24.48 -47.82 35.46
C ARG A 8 -23.38 -46.84 35.81
N SER A 9 -23.62 -46.24 36.95
CA SER A 9 -22.77 -45.37 37.77
C SER A 9 -21.71 -46.16 38.52
N ILE A 10 -20.89 -45.39 39.33
CA ILE A 10 -20.04 -45.75 40.47
C ILE A 10 -18.56 -45.49 40.16
N ALA A 11 -17.72 -44.85 40.96
CA ALA A 11 -17.83 -44.14 42.23
C ALA A 11 -16.56 -43.28 42.42
N ALA A 12 -16.67 -42.33 43.29
CA ALA A 12 -15.63 -41.43 43.81
C ALA A 12 -14.53 -42.14 44.63
N VAL A 13 -13.28 -41.59 44.59
CA VAL A 13 -12.36 -41.65 45.73
C VAL A 13 -11.70 -40.31 45.91
N SER A 14 -12.00 -39.70 47.04
CA SER A 14 -11.38 -38.53 47.62
C SER A 14 -9.99 -38.85 48.20
N GLY A 15 -9.04 -37.96 47.99
CA GLY A 15 -7.74 -38.02 48.64
C GLY A 15 -7.25 -36.61 48.98
N ILE A 16 -7.58 -36.16 50.19
CA ILE A 16 -7.03 -34.94 50.82
C ILE A 16 -5.70 -35.34 51.42
N VAL A 17 -4.62 -34.60 51.17
CA VAL A 17 -3.42 -34.54 52.03
C VAL A 17 -3.01 -33.07 52.21
N MET A 18 -3.01 -32.72 53.51
CA MET A 18 -2.66 -31.40 54.07
C MET A 18 -1.16 -31.14 54.10
N LEU A 19 -0.87 -29.83 53.99
CA LEU A 19 0.11 -29.00 54.69
C LEU A 19 1.44 -29.59 55.21
N ALA A 20 2.51 -28.92 54.80
CA ALA A 20 3.58 -28.55 55.76
C ALA A 20 4.26 -27.25 55.26
N SER A 21 4.01 -26.16 55.96
CA SER A 21 4.79 -24.93 55.98
C SER A 21 6.07 -25.14 56.78
N VAL A 22 7.23 -24.80 56.18
CA VAL A 22 8.47 -24.61 56.98
C VAL A 22 9.04 -23.25 56.57
N ALA A 23 8.92 -22.30 57.49
CA ALA A 23 9.71 -21.08 57.49
C ALA A 23 11.08 -21.40 58.08
N ALA A 24 12.15 -21.03 57.40
CA ALA A 24 13.49 -20.93 57.98
C ALA A 24 14.17 -19.67 57.44
N CYS A 25 14.32 -18.70 58.33
CA CYS A 25 15.29 -17.60 58.21
C CYS A 25 16.71 -18.16 58.47
N GLY A 26 17.70 -17.62 57.77
CA GLY A 26 19.09 -17.82 58.17
C GLY A 26 20.11 -17.60 57.08
N ASP A 27 20.60 -16.37 57.02
CA ASP A 27 21.98 -15.89 56.91
C ASP A 27 22.86 -16.21 55.68
N ASN A 28 23.33 -15.15 55.17
CA ASN A 28 24.48 -14.70 54.37
C ASN A 28 25.53 -15.76 54.00
N THR A 29 25.69 -15.96 52.66
CA THR A 29 27.02 -15.99 52.00
C THR A 29 26.88 -15.95 50.48
N THR A 30 27.72 -15.13 49.84
CA THR A 30 27.96 -14.92 48.42
C THR A 30 28.09 -16.20 47.59
N ALA A 31 27.25 -16.34 46.56
CA ALA A 31 27.60 -17.09 45.35
C ALA A 31 26.75 -16.55 44.17
N SER A 32 27.43 -16.05 43.19
CA SER A 32 26.88 -15.69 41.88
C SER A 32 26.17 -16.90 41.28
N THR A 33 24.88 -16.77 41.04
CA THR A 33 24.16 -17.70 40.17
C THR A 33 23.28 -16.87 39.23
N ASP A 34 23.63 -16.98 38.00
CA ASP A 34 22.95 -16.52 36.81
C ASP A 34 21.48 -17.01 36.84
N SER A 35 20.59 -16.14 37.30
CA SER A 35 19.14 -16.37 37.17
C SER A 35 18.65 -15.65 35.95
N SER A 36 18.77 -16.29 34.79
CA SER A 36 17.98 -15.96 33.62
C SER A 36 16.51 -16.10 33.99
N ALA A 37 15.94 -15.03 34.52
CA ALA A 37 14.50 -14.87 34.61
C ALA A 37 13.97 -14.83 33.15
N LYS A 38 13.53 -15.98 32.63
CA LYS A 38 12.63 -16.02 31.51
C LYS A 38 11.41 -15.22 31.92
N SER A 39 11.36 -13.99 31.47
CA SER A 39 10.10 -13.24 31.41
C SER A 39 9.21 -13.98 30.41
N ASP A 40 8.34 -14.83 30.89
CA ASP A 40 7.20 -15.33 30.13
C ASP A 40 6.26 -14.14 29.94
N THR A 41 6.61 -13.27 29.00
CA THR A 41 5.68 -12.28 28.46
C THR A 41 4.64 -13.11 27.71
N LYS A 42 3.54 -13.43 28.38
CA LYS A 42 2.35 -13.97 27.72
C LYS A 42 1.98 -12.97 26.63
N THR A 43 2.35 -13.27 25.41
CA THR A 43 1.92 -12.49 24.24
C THR A 43 0.41 -12.69 24.19
N GLU A 44 -0.35 -11.66 24.54
CA GLU A 44 -1.80 -11.68 24.36
C GLU A 44 -2.08 -11.83 22.87
N THR A 45 -2.72 -12.92 22.49
CA THR A 45 -3.14 -13.14 21.10
C THR A 45 -4.37 -12.29 20.81
N VAL A 46 -4.34 -11.59 19.68
CA VAL A 46 -5.49 -10.80 19.20
C VAL A 46 -6.49 -11.73 18.53
N SER A 47 -7.77 -11.52 18.82
CA SER A 47 -8.88 -12.26 18.19
C SER A 47 -9.94 -11.30 17.64
N GLY A 48 -10.71 -11.75 16.67
CA GLY A 48 -11.82 -10.99 16.08
C GLY A 48 -11.70 -10.79 14.58
N ASN A 49 -12.67 -10.08 14.01
CA ASN A 49 -12.72 -9.76 12.58
C ASN A 49 -12.42 -8.27 12.39
N PHE A 50 -11.44 -7.98 11.54
CA PHE A 50 -10.99 -6.62 11.23
C PHE A 50 -11.04 -6.41 9.72
N SER A 51 -11.75 -5.38 9.28
CA SER A 51 -11.84 -5.03 7.86
C SER A 51 -11.20 -3.68 7.60
N GLY A 52 -10.42 -3.60 6.54
CA GLY A 52 -9.86 -2.37 6.00
C GLY A 52 -10.16 -2.25 4.51
N ALA A 53 -10.06 -1.04 3.99
CA ALA A 53 -10.16 -0.76 2.56
C ALA A 53 -9.25 0.40 2.18
N GLY A 54 -8.84 0.50 0.92
CA GLY A 54 -8.07 1.67 0.51
C GLY A 54 -7.11 1.47 -0.64
N ALA A 55 -5.95 2.11 -0.52
CA ALA A 55 -4.96 2.21 -1.58
C ALA A 55 -4.60 0.86 -2.22
N SER A 56 -4.78 0.76 -3.52
CA SER A 56 -4.42 -0.43 -4.29
C SER A 56 -2.91 -0.57 -4.52
N SER A 57 -2.15 0.51 -4.38
CA SER A 57 -0.69 0.53 -4.31
C SER A 57 -0.15 -0.30 -3.14
N GLN A 58 -0.85 -0.29 -2.01
CA GLN A 58 -0.50 -0.99 -0.78
C GLN A 58 -0.90 -2.47 -0.76
N GLN A 59 -1.66 -2.96 -1.74
CA GLN A 59 -2.28 -4.28 -1.69
C GLN A 59 -1.28 -5.39 -1.35
N ALA A 60 -0.19 -5.50 -2.09
CA ALA A 60 0.80 -6.57 -1.90
C ALA A 60 1.45 -6.53 -0.50
N ALA A 61 1.78 -5.33 0.00
CA ALA A 61 2.35 -5.15 1.33
C ALA A 61 1.35 -5.52 2.43
N VAL A 62 0.10 -5.03 2.31
CA VAL A 62 -0.97 -5.32 3.28
C VAL A 62 -1.29 -6.81 3.32
N GLU A 63 -1.38 -7.49 2.18
CA GLU A 63 -1.61 -8.95 2.12
C GLU A 63 -0.49 -9.72 2.83
N ALA A 64 0.78 -9.33 2.63
CA ALA A 64 1.91 -9.93 3.32
C ALA A 64 1.87 -9.67 4.84
N TRP A 65 1.52 -8.46 5.28
CA TRP A 65 1.37 -8.12 6.70
C TRP A 65 0.22 -8.89 7.35
N ILE A 66 -0.92 -9.01 6.65
CA ILE A 66 -2.07 -9.80 7.12
C ILE A 66 -1.65 -11.26 7.32
N ALA A 67 -0.96 -11.84 6.35
CA ALA A 67 -0.51 -13.24 6.45
C ALA A 67 0.44 -13.43 7.65
N GLY A 68 1.40 -12.53 7.85
CA GLY A 68 2.32 -12.56 8.99
C GLY A 68 1.60 -12.36 10.33
N PHE A 69 0.68 -11.41 10.41
CA PHE A 69 -0.08 -11.13 11.63
C PHE A 69 -1.00 -12.31 12.04
N GLN A 70 -1.73 -12.87 11.08
CA GLN A 70 -2.60 -14.02 11.33
C GLN A 70 -1.81 -15.30 11.65
N GLY A 71 -0.55 -15.42 11.18
CA GLY A 71 0.35 -16.50 11.55
C GLY A 71 0.68 -16.53 13.06
N THR A 72 0.72 -15.36 13.70
CA THR A 72 0.95 -15.22 15.14
C THR A 72 -0.35 -15.04 15.95
N ASN A 73 -1.45 -14.68 15.30
CA ASN A 73 -2.77 -14.46 15.91
C ASN A 73 -3.84 -15.23 15.13
N PRO A 74 -3.91 -16.56 15.27
CA PRO A 74 -4.77 -17.43 14.45
C PRO A 74 -6.27 -17.15 14.61
N ASP A 75 -6.67 -16.54 15.73
CA ASP A 75 -8.05 -16.16 16.01
C ASP A 75 -8.41 -14.77 15.48
N ALA A 76 -7.46 -14.03 14.92
CA ALA A 76 -7.70 -12.77 14.23
C ALA A 76 -7.95 -13.02 12.73
N LYS A 77 -9.02 -12.45 12.21
CA LYS A 77 -9.32 -12.45 10.76
C LYS A 77 -9.27 -11.03 10.24
N VAL A 78 -8.31 -10.77 9.39
CA VAL A 78 -8.11 -9.45 8.79
C VAL A 78 -8.38 -9.53 7.30
N ALA A 79 -9.18 -8.61 6.78
CA ALA A 79 -9.49 -8.49 5.36
C ALA A 79 -9.17 -7.08 4.87
N TYR A 80 -8.67 -6.97 3.64
CA TYR A 80 -8.39 -5.71 2.98
C TYR A 80 -9.04 -5.65 1.59
N ASN A 81 -9.74 -4.56 1.30
CA ASN A 81 -10.30 -4.29 -0.03
C ASN A 81 -9.50 -3.17 -0.72
N PRO A 82 -8.71 -3.47 -1.78
CA PRO A 82 -7.88 -2.48 -2.49
C PRO A 82 -8.70 -1.61 -3.44
N SER A 83 -9.67 -0.87 -2.91
CA SER A 83 -10.66 -0.08 -3.65
C SER A 83 -10.18 1.29 -4.12
N GLY A 84 -8.96 1.71 -3.75
CA GLY A 84 -8.38 3.04 -3.93
C GLY A 84 -8.43 3.87 -2.66
N SER A 85 -7.46 4.81 -2.48
CA SER A 85 -7.31 5.63 -1.27
C SER A 85 -8.60 6.35 -0.90
N GLY A 86 -9.20 7.08 -1.83
CA GLY A 86 -10.41 7.85 -1.57
C GLY A 86 -11.63 7.00 -1.23
N ALA A 87 -11.79 5.82 -1.86
CA ALA A 87 -12.87 4.90 -1.51
C ALA A 87 -12.64 4.28 -0.12
N GLY A 88 -11.38 3.96 0.23
CA GLY A 88 -11.01 3.47 1.55
C GLY A 88 -11.32 4.47 2.66
N VAL A 89 -10.87 5.71 2.51
CA VAL A 89 -11.17 6.81 3.46
C VAL A 89 -12.67 7.00 3.59
N SER A 90 -13.41 7.07 2.48
CA SER A 90 -14.88 7.21 2.52
C SER A 90 -15.55 6.05 3.26
N THR A 91 -15.10 4.81 3.03
CA THR A 91 -15.65 3.62 3.71
C THR A 91 -15.36 3.65 5.22
N PHE A 92 -14.16 4.08 5.60
CA PHE A 92 -13.78 4.27 7.01
C PHE A 92 -14.64 5.35 7.67
N LEU A 93 -14.82 6.51 7.05
CA LEU A 93 -15.60 7.63 7.59
C LEU A 93 -17.10 7.31 7.73
N THR A 94 -17.60 6.26 7.10
CA THR A 94 -18.96 5.73 7.32
C THR A 94 -19.02 4.66 8.40
N GLY A 95 -17.88 4.26 8.97
CA GLY A 95 -17.79 3.19 9.97
C GLY A 95 -17.92 1.77 9.39
N ALA A 96 -17.89 1.61 8.06
CA ALA A 96 -18.00 0.30 7.43
C ALA A 96 -16.68 -0.50 7.47
N THR A 97 -15.55 0.17 7.70
CA THR A 97 -14.25 -0.48 7.96
C THR A 97 -13.60 0.09 9.21
N ALA A 98 -12.77 -0.71 9.87
CA ALA A 98 -12.06 -0.33 11.08
C ALA A 98 -10.86 0.59 10.80
N TRP A 99 -10.31 0.53 9.58
CA TRP A 99 -9.16 1.32 9.15
C TRP A 99 -9.19 1.53 7.62
N ALA A 100 -8.42 2.52 7.16
CA ALA A 100 -8.22 2.77 5.74
C ALA A 100 -6.73 2.76 5.38
N GLY A 101 -6.40 2.22 4.21
CA GLY A 101 -5.10 2.41 3.57
C GLY A 101 -5.15 3.61 2.63
N SER A 102 -4.19 4.53 2.74
CA SER A 102 -4.15 5.70 1.86
C SER A 102 -2.71 6.07 1.52
N ASP A 103 -2.48 6.52 0.27
CA ASP A 103 -1.21 7.11 -0.14
C ASP A 103 -1.19 8.64 0.10
N ALA A 104 -2.30 9.19 0.58
CA ALA A 104 -2.41 10.60 0.94
C ALA A 104 -2.91 10.74 2.38
N SER A 105 -2.42 11.73 3.10
CA SER A 105 -2.95 12.07 4.42
C SER A 105 -4.41 12.49 4.35
N LEU A 106 -5.13 12.28 5.45
CA LEU A 106 -6.49 12.80 5.62
C LEU A 106 -6.51 14.33 5.47
N ALA A 107 -7.54 14.83 4.80
CA ALA A 107 -7.80 16.25 4.78
C ALA A 107 -8.44 16.70 6.10
N ASP A 108 -8.32 17.98 6.46
CA ASP A 108 -8.83 18.51 7.72
C ASP A 108 -10.33 18.22 7.93
N ASN A 109 -11.12 18.31 6.86
CA ASN A 109 -12.54 17.98 6.90
C ASN A 109 -12.80 16.48 7.10
N GLU A 110 -11.93 15.60 6.62
CA GLU A 110 -12.02 14.15 6.82
C GLU A 110 -11.64 13.78 8.27
N VAL A 111 -10.63 14.46 8.84
CA VAL A 111 -10.29 14.35 10.27
C VAL A 111 -11.48 14.75 11.13
N GLU A 112 -12.15 15.87 10.83
CA GLU A 112 -13.35 16.29 11.56
C GLU A 112 -14.51 15.29 11.42
N GLN A 113 -14.77 14.76 10.22
CA GLN A 113 -15.81 13.76 9.99
C GLN A 113 -15.56 12.47 10.77
N SER A 114 -14.31 12.10 10.99
CA SER A 114 -13.95 10.87 11.69
C SER A 114 -14.44 10.82 13.13
N LYS A 115 -14.76 11.98 13.76
CA LYS A 115 -15.36 12.05 15.10
C LYS A 115 -16.67 11.27 15.22
N SER A 116 -17.39 11.08 14.12
CA SER A 116 -18.65 10.33 14.11
C SER A 116 -18.45 8.82 14.22
N VAL A 117 -17.27 8.30 13.91
CA VAL A 117 -16.96 6.86 13.87
C VAL A 117 -15.87 6.45 14.85
N CYS A 118 -15.04 7.39 15.32
CA CYS A 118 -14.03 7.14 16.35
C CYS A 118 -14.65 7.24 17.74
N ALA A 119 -14.44 6.23 18.59
CA ALA A 119 -15.01 6.16 19.93
C ALA A 119 -14.53 7.30 20.86
N SER A 120 -13.30 7.79 20.66
CA SER A 120 -12.73 8.91 21.39
C SER A 120 -11.73 9.67 20.53
N GLY A 121 -12.02 10.94 20.26
CA GLY A 121 -11.14 11.79 19.45
C GLY A 121 -11.40 11.69 17.95
N THR A 122 -10.35 11.82 17.17
CA THR A 122 -10.35 11.80 15.69
C THR A 122 -9.46 10.70 15.15
N ALA A 123 -9.65 10.35 13.88
CA ALA A 123 -8.66 9.55 13.15
C ALA A 123 -7.32 10.29 13.03
N PHE A 124 -6.27 9.53 12.87
CA PHE A 124 -4.92 10.03 12.64
C PHE A 124 -4.18 9.12 11.64
N ASP A 125 -3.24 9.71 10.93
CA ASP A 125 -2.43 8.99 9.95
C ASP A 125 -1.24 8.31 10.63
N ILE A 126 -0.98 7.05 10.26
CA ILE A 126 0.21 6.30 10.68
C ILE A 126 1.04 5.99 9.42
N PRO A 127 2.23 6.58 9.25
CA PRO A 127 3.15 6.18 8.19
C PRO A 127 3.62 4.75 8.41
N VAL A 128 3.34 3.84 7.47
CA VAL A 128 3.69 2.41 7.61
C VAL A 128 4.85 2.00 6.69
N TYR A 129 5.00 2.65 5.53
CA TYR A 129 6.15 2.46 4.63
C TYR A 129 6.21 3.59 3.61
N ILE A 130 7.35 3.67 2.90
CA ILE A 130 7.54 4.57 1.77
C ILE A 130 7.73 3.72 0.52
N SER A 131 6.98 4.02 -0.52
CA SER A 131 7.10 3.38 -1.83
C SER A 131 7.18 4.43 -2.92
N PRO A 132 8.14 4.33 -3.87
CA PRO A 132 8.22 5.28 -4.98
C PRO A 132 7.08 5.05 -5.97
N ILE A 133 6.67 6.12 -6.66
CA ILE A 133 5.79 6.07 -7.81
C ILE A 133 6.65 6.10 -9.06
N ALA A 134 6.54 5.07 -9.89
CA ALA A 134 7.23 5.00 -11.17
C ALA A 134 6.32 5.51 -12.29
N VAL A 135 6.87 6.26 -13.23
CA VAL A 135 6.29 6.43 -14.55
C VAL A 135 6.71 5.22 -15.36
N VAL A 136 5.71 4.42 -15.76
CA VAL A 136 5.90 3.15 -16.46
C VAL A 136 5.48 3.27 -17.91
N PHE A 137 6.13 2.54 -18.81
CA PHE A 137 5.77 2.54 -20.22
C PHE A 137 5.95 1.17 -20.87
N ASN A 138 5.19 0.96 -21.93
CA ASN A 138 5.36 -0.18 -22.83
C ASN A 138 5.65 0.34 -24.24
N LEU A 139 6.85 0.07 -24.73
CA LEU A 139 7.32 0.48 -26.04
C LEU A 139 8.18 -0.63 -26.63
N GLN A 140 7.69 -1.27 -27.67
CA GLN A 140 8.33 -2.45 -28.28
C GLN A 140 9.77 -2.15 -28.67
N GLY A 141 10.69 -3.04 -28.27
CA GLY A 141 12.12 -2.89 -28.51
C GLY A 141 12.85 -1.93 -27.57
N VAL A 142 12.13 -1.12 -26.80
CA VAL A 142 12.70 -0.13 -25.85
C VAL A 142 12.39 -0.50 -24.40
N SER A 143 11.15 -0.86 -24.09
CA SER A 143 10.73 -1.24 -22.73
C SER A 143 11.25 -2.63 -22.32
N GLY A 144 11.26 -2.89 -21.02
CA GLY A 144 11.65 -4.15 -20.41
C GLY A 144 12.16 -3.92 -18.99
N LYS A 145 12.24 -4.97 -18.20
CA LYS A 145 12.74 -4.91 -16.82
C LYS A 145 14.12 -4.25 -16.74
N GLY A 146 14.23 -3.21 -15.96
CA GLY A 146 15.47 -2.44 -15.80
C GLY A 146 15.83 -1.56 -16.99
N LYS A 147 14.96 -1.43 -17.99
CA LYS A 147 15.11 -0.48 -19.08
C LYS A 147 14.48 0.84 -18.70
N THR A 148 15.24 1.93 -18.91
CA THR A 148 14.80 3.28 -18.56
C THR A 148 14.90 4.22 -19.74
N LEU A 149 13.94 5.18 -19.79
CA LEU A 149 14.02 6.39 -20.59
C LEU A 149 14.22 7.59 -19.67
N ASN A 150 15.09 8.50 -20.07
CA ASN A 150 15.32 9.75 -19.34
C ASN A 150 14.24 10.77 -19.70
N MET A 151 13.59 11.35 -18.71
CA MET A 151 12.66 12.46 -18.93
C MET A 151 12.76 13.45 -17.77
N ASP A 152 12.72 14.74 -18.09
CA ASP A 152 12.51 15.80 -17.11
C ASP A 152 11.01 15.96 -16.80
N ALA A 153 10.72 16.69 -15.74
CA ALA A 153 9.35 16.90 -15.28
C ALA A 153 8.49 17.64 -16.31
N GLU A 154 9.07 18.57 -17.08
CA GLU A 154 8.37 19.31 -18.13
C GLU A 154 7.92 18.39 -19.26
N THR A 155 8.78 17.47 -19.70
CA THR A 155 8.46 16.46 -20.71
C THR A 155 7.35 15.53 -20.21
N ILE A 156 7.46 15.03 -18.98
CA ILE A 156 6.42 14.21 -18.34
C ILE A 156 5.09 14.97 -18.30
N ALA A 157 5.08 16.20 -17.80
CA ALA A 157 3.89 17.04 -17.74
C ALA A 157 3.23 17.19 -19.12
N LYS A 158 4.01 17.51 -20.15
CA LYS A 158 3.52 17.71 -21.52
C LYS A 158 2.95 16.43 -22.14
N ILE A 159 3.50 15.26 -21.82
CA ILE A 159 2.95 13.97 -22.24
C ILE A 159 1.57 13.76 -21.60
N PHE A 160 1.48 13.89 -20.26
CA PHE A 160 0.25 13.67 -19.52
C PHE A 160 -0.81 14.78 -19.73
N ASP A 161 -0.43 15.90 -20.34
CA ASP A 161 -1.32 16.97 -20.80
C ASP A 161 -1.64 16.89 -22.31
N GLY A 162 -1.17 15.86 -23.01
CA GLY A 162 -1.42 15.64 -24.44
C GLY A 162 -0.74 16.64 -25.37
N LYS A 163 0.25 17.40 -24.89
CA LYS A 163 1.05 18.33 -25.70
C LYS A 163 2.18 17.63 -26.45
N ILE A 164 2.70 16.54 -25.90
CA ILE A 164 3.63 15.61 -26.56
C ILE A 164 2.86 14.32 -26.81
N THR A 165 2.66 13.97 -28.06
CA THR A 165 1.81 12.85 -28.47
C THR A 165 2.55 11.74 -29.21
N LYS A 166 3.86 11.89 -29.45
CA LYS A 166 4.68 10.93 -30.17
C LYS A 166 5.91 10.54 -29.34
N TRP A 167 6.27 9.26 -29.36
CA TRP A 167 7.48 8.78 -28.70
C TRP A 167 8.77 9.35 -29.30
N ASN A 168 8.78 9.63 -30.59
CA ASN A 168 9.92 10.25 -31.27
C ASN A 168 9.94 11.78 -31.21
N ASP A 169 9.16 12.41 -30.33
CA ASP A 169 9.23 13.86 -30.12
C ASP A 169 10.65 14.32 -29.73
N ASP A 170 11.03 15.51 -30.21
CA ASP A 170 12.36 16.06 -30.00
C ASP A 170 12.68 16.26 -28.52
N ALA A 171 11.69 16.56 -27.66
CA ALA A 171 11.88 16.68 -26.23
C ALA A 171 12.32 15.34 -25.58
N ILE A 172 11.77 14.23 -26.05
CA ILE A 172 12.15 12.89 -25.58
C ILE A 172 13.50 12.46 -26.18
N LYS A 173 13.68 12.64 -27.48
CA LYS A 173 14.93 12.28 -28.19
C LYS A 173 16.15 12.95 -27.62
N LYS A 174 16.09 14.25 -27.32
CA LYS A 174 17.20 15.01 -26.76
C LYS A 174 17.72 14.46 -25.44
N GLN A 175 16.82 13.89 -24.64
CA GLN A 175 17.17 13.27 -23.36
C GLN A 175 17.61 11.81 -23.50
N ASN A 176 17.36 11.18 -24.68
CA ASN A 176 17.67 9.78 -24.97
C ASN A 176 18.43 9.60 -26.30
N PRO A 177 19.58 10.25 -26.52
CA PRO A 177 20.23 10.30 -27.83
C PRO A 177 20.77 8.96 -28.35
N LYS A 178 20.77 7.94 -27.49
CA LYS A 178 21.23 6.58 -27.84
C LYS A 178 20.10 5.59 -28.05
N VAL A 179 18.85 6.02 -27.91
CA VAL A 179 17.68 5.18 -28.04
C VAL A 179 16.99 5.52 -29.37
N ASP A 180 16.74 4.49 -30.16
CA ASP A 180 15.95 4.63 -31.40
C ASP A 180 14.45 4.62 -31.01
N LEU A 181 13.86 5.80 -30.96
CA LEU A 181 12.47 6.01 -30.57
C LEU A 181 11.57 5.97 -31.80
N PRO A 182 10.55 5.10 -31.85
CA PRO A 182 9.68 4.93 -33.00
C PRO A 182 8.73 6.14 -33.22
N ASP A 183 8.33 6.34 -34.47
CA ASP A 183 7.21 7.24 -34.79
C ASP A 183 5.87 6.56 -34.43
N LEU A 184 5.59 6.52 -33.13
CA LEU A 184 4.42 5.89 -32.55
C LEU A 184 3.70 6.88 -31.64
N ASP A 185 2.38 6.86 -31.67
CA ASP A 185 1.56 7.69 -30.79
C ASP A 185 1.71 7.25 -29.32
N ILE A 186 1.71 8.22 -28.41
CA ILE A 186 1.69 7.98 -26.96
C ILE A 186 0.24 7.86 -26.51
N THR A 187 -0.09 6.75 -25.85
CA THR A 187 -1.36 6.59 -25.15
C THR A 187 -1.12 6.71 -23.64
N VAL A 188 -1.65 7.77 -23.03
CA VAL A 188 -1.60 7.98 -21.59
C VAL A 188 -2.59 7.06 -20.89
N VAL A 189 -2.16 6.43 -19.80
CA VAL A 189 -3.02 5.62 -18.90
C VAL A 189 -2.96 6.21 -17.50
N HIS A 190 -4.12 6.57 -16.96
CA HIS A 190 -4.24 7.20 -15.66
C HIS A 190 -5.25 6.46 -14.77
N ARG A 191 -5.33 6.81 -13.49
CA ARG A 191 -6.34 6.27 -12.57
C ARG A 191 -7.72 6.81 -12.89
N SER A 192 -8.72 5.93 -12.93
CA SER A 192 -10.14 6.28 -13.08
C SER A 192 -10.88 6.42 -11.75
N ASP A 193 -10.26 6.01 -10.66
CA ASP A 193 -10.74 6.08 -9.28
C ASP A 193 -10.05 7.21 -8.50
N LYS A 194 -10.66 7.65 -7.41
CA LYS A 194 -10.07 8.61 -6.47
C LYS A 194 -8.84 7.98 -5.80
N SER A 195 -7.64 8.49 -6.07
CA SER A 195 -6.36 7.83 -5.81
C SER A 195 -5.33 8.75 -5.16
N GLY A 196 -4.79 8.32 -4.03
CA GLY A 196 -3.64 8.98 -3.41
C GLY A 196 -2.37 8.86 -4.28
N THR A 197 -2.19 7.76 -5.04
CA THR A 197 -1.11 7.65 -6.03
C THR A 197 -1.19 8.76 -7.08
N THR A 198 -2.40 9.06 -7.59
CA THR A 198 -2.63 10.19 -8.50
C THR A 198 -2.24 11.50 -7.84
N LYS A 199 -2.71 11.77 -6.62
CA LYS A 199 -2.39 13.02 -5.90
C LYS A 199 -0.88 13.21 -5.74
N ASN A 200 -0.14 12.16 -5.36
CA ASN A 200 1.32 12.24 -5.21
C ASN A 200 2.04 12.44 -6.54
N PHE A 201 1.62 11.73 -7.60
CA PHE A 201 2.15 11.94 -8.95
C PHE A 201 1.92 13.38 -9.43
N LEU A 202 0.72 13.90 -9.28
CA LEU A 202 0.37 15.26 -9.67
C LEU A 202 1.08 16.32 -8.82
N SER A 203 1.35 16.04 -7.53
CA SER A 203 2.16 16.92 -6.68
C SER A 203 3.57 17.05 -7.24
N TYR A 204 4.21 15.93 -7.56
CA TYR A 204 5.52 15.93 -8.20
C TYR A 204 5.51 16.73 -9.52
N VAL A 205 4.54 16.45 -10.41
CA VAL A 205 4.46 17.14 -11.70
C VAL A 205 4.26 18.63 -11.52
N LYS A 206 3.35 19.06 -10.64
CA LYS A 206 3.09 20.47 -10.35
C LYS A 206 4.31 21.19 -9.78
N ASP A 207 5.00 20.57 -8.82
CA ASP A 207 6.14 21.16 -8.16
C ASP A 207 7.39 21.23 -9.06
N ALA A 208 7.63 20.19 -9.87
CA ALA A 208 8.84 20.05 -10.66
C ALA A 208 8.72 20.62 -12.09
N ALA A 209 7.52 20.62 -12.69
CA ALA A 209 7.30 21.14 -14.04
C ALA A 209 6.73 22.57 -14.05
N GLY A 210 6.30 23.09 -12.90
CA GLY A 210 5.79 24.48 -12.78
C GLY A 210 4.67 24.78 -13.77
N ASP A 211 4.83 25.82 -14.58
CA ASP A 211 3.83 26.31 -15.55
C ASP A 211 3.48 25.31 -16.66
N ALA A 212 4.24 24.23 -16.83
CA ALA A 212 3.94 23.19 -17.80
C ALA A 212 2.72 22.35 -17.37
N TRP A 213 2.34 22.38 -16.08
CA TRP A 213 1.17 21.70 -15.52
C TRP A 213 0.21 22.70 -14.89
N GLY A 214 -0.88 23.02 -15.59
CA GLY A 214 -1.83 24.07 -15.20
C GLY A 214 -3.02 23.60 -14.36
N TYR A 215 -3.05 22.35 -13.89
CA TYR A 215 -4.19 21.78 -13.17
C TYR A 215 -4.03 21.86 -11.66
N GLU A 216 -5.17 21.84 -10.96
CA GLU A 216 -5.20 21.77 -9.51
C GLU A 216 -4.81 20.37 -8.98
N LEU A 217 -4.22 20.36 -7.79
CA LEU A 217 -3.85 19.13 -7.11
C LEU A 217 -5.08 18.39 -6.58
N GLY A 218 -5.20 17.13 -6.88
CA GLY A 218 -6.32 16.30 -6.44
C GLY A 218 -6.06 14.81 -6.58
N GLU A 219 -6.97 14.00 -6.07
CA GLU A 219 -6.94 12.53 -6.19
C GLU A 219 -7.63 12.02 -7.46
N ASN A 220 -8.39 12.86 -8.16
CA ASN A 220 -9.00 12.56 -9.45
C ASN A 220 -8.11 13.06 -10.58
N TRP A 221 -8.12 12.33 -11.70
CA TRP A 221 -7.43 12.78 -12.91
C TRP A 221 -8.05 14.07 -13.41
N PRO A 222 -7.27 15.14 -13.72
CA PRO A 222 -7.82 16.48 -13.87
C PRO A 222 -8.19 16.86 -15.32
N ASN A 223 -7.86 16.06 -16.33
CA ASN A 223 -8.11 16.36 -17.74
C ASN A 223 -8.67 15.16 -18.50
N GLU A 224 -8.94 15.34 -19.81
CA GLU A 224 -9.52 14.32 -20.68
C GLU A 224 -8.46 13.52 -21.47
N VAL A 225 -7.17 13.67 -21.14
CA VAL A 225 -6.08 13.02 -21.88
C VAL A 225 -5.90 11.58 -21.41
N GLY A 226 -5.91 10.65 -22.35
CA GLY A 226 -5.63 9.24 -22.11
C GLY A 226 -6.86 8.42 -21.74
N GLN A 227 -6.62 7.25 -21.18
CA GLN A 227 -7.68 6.34 -20.73
C GLN A 227 -7.56 6.03 -19.24
N GLY A 228 -8.70 5.99 -18.57
CA GLY A 228 -8.79 5.67 -17.15
C GLY A 228 -8.76 4.17 -16.91
N ALA A 229 -7.95 3.74 -15.91
CA ALA A 229 -7.89 2.37 -15.43
C ALA A 229 -8.05 2.34 -13.91
N LYS A 230 -8.80 1.36 -13.38
CA LYS A 230 -9.11 1.28 -11.96
C LYS A 230 -7.98 0.61 -11.18
N GLY A 231 -7.50 1.28 -10.16
CA GLY A 231 -6.47 0.77 -9.25
C GLY A 231 -5.08 0.68 -9.90
N THR A 232 -4.06 0.36 -9.12
CA THR A 232 -2.69 0.16 -9.61
C THR A 232 -2.60 -0.99 -10.60
N SER A 233 -3.21 -2.13 -10.28
CA SER A 233 -3.22 -3.30 -11.16
C SER A 233 -3.91 -3.04 -12.50
N GLY A 234 -4.97 -2.22 -12.50
CA GLY A 234 -5.66 -1.81 -13.73
C GLY A 234 -4.75 -0.97 -14.63
N VAL A 235 -4.04 0.01 -14.08
CA VAL A 235 -3.05 0.82 -14.84
C VAL A 235 -1.96 -0.09 -15.41
N ILE A 236 -1.33 -0.91 -14.58
CA ILE A 236 -0.26 -1.82 -15.01
C ILE A 236 -0.74 -2.75 -16.13
N SER A 237 -1.89 -3.40 -15.94
CA SER A 237 -2.46 -4.30 -16.95
C SER A 237 -2.74 -3.59 -18.27
N THR A 238 -3.28 -2.38 -18.21
CA THR A 238 -3.57 -1.58 -19.42
C THR A 238 -2.28 -1.18 -20.15
N VAL A 239 -1.26 -0.74 -19.41
CA VAL A 239 0.04 -0.41 -20.01
C VAL A 239 0.71 -1.64 -20.61
N GLN A 240 0.65 -2.80 -19.97
CA GLN A 240 1.23 -4.04 -20.50
C GLN A 240 0.58 -4.54 -21.80
N GLN A 241 -0.69 -4.28 -22.00
CA GLN A 241 -1.46 -4.82 -23.11
C GLN A 241 -1.27 -4.08 -24.44
N ALA A 242 -0.81 -2.84 -24.44
CA ALA A 242 -0.72 -2.03 -25.64
C ALA A 242 0.65 -1.37 -25.80
N ASP A 243 1.20 -1.46 -27.02
CA ASP A 243 2.43 -0.75 -27.40
C ASP A 243 2.18 0.77 -27.46
N GLY A 244 3.18 1.56 -27.12
CA GLY A 244 3.10 3.02 -27.10
C GLY A 244 2.39 3.60 -25.89
N THR A 245 2.12 2.83 -24.85
CA THR A 245 1.44 3.31 -23.65
C THR A 245 2.41 3.82 -22.59
N ILE A 246 1.96 4.80 -21.80
CA ILE A 246 2.65 5.37 -20.64
C ILE A 246 1.65 5.59 -19.50
N GLY A 247 2.05 5.32 -18.27
CA GLY A 247 1.22 5.53 -17.08
C GLY A 247 2.06 5.76 -15.84
N TYR A 248 1.42 5.80 -14.68
CA TYR A 248 2.11 5.88 -13.37
C TYR A 248 1.52 4.85 -12.40
N ALA A 249 2.38 4.27 -11.58
CA ALA A 249 2.00 3.23 -10.63
C ALA A 249 3.00 3.14 -9.48
N ASP A 250 2.63 2.44 -8.42
CA ASP A 250 3.60 2.01 -7.41
C ASP A 250 4.72 1.19 -8.07
N ALA A 251 5.96 1.56 -7.78
CA ALA A 251 7.14 1.00 -8.44
C ALA A 251 7.28 -0.52 -8.24
N SER A 252 6.80 -1.05 -7.11
CA SER A 252 6.83 -2.49 -6.82
C SER A 252 6.03 -3.32 -7.83
N GLN A 253 5.09 -2.69 -8.55
CA GLN A 253 4.22 -3.34 -9.53
C GLN A 253 4.64 -3.11 -10.99
N ALA A 254 5.73 -2.38 -11.23
CA ALA A 254 6.22 -2.09 -12.60
C ALA A 254 6.55 -3.36 -13.41
N GLY A 255 7.00 -4.43 -12.72
CA GLY A 255 7.23 -5.74 -13.35
C GLY A 255 8.23 -5.69 -14.51
N GLU A 256 7.78 -6.08 -15.70
CA GLU A 256 8.58 -6.11 -16.92
C GLU A 256 8.44 -4.83 -17.78
N LEU A 257 7.69 -3.83 -17.31
CA LEU A 257 7.56 -2.56 -18.02
C LEU A 257 8.87 -1.76 -18.00
N GLY A 258 9.06 -0.90 -19.00
CA GLY A 258 10.07 0.15 -18.94
C GLY A 258 9.65 1.23 -17.95
N THR A 259 10.64 1.94 -17.40
CA THR A 259 10.39 3.00 -16.42
C THR A 259 11.11 4.29 -16.80
N VAL A 260 10.62 5.42 -16.32
CA VAL A 260 11.27 6.70 -16.57
C VAL A 260 12.25 7.00 -15.45
N ALA A 261 13.51 7.28 -15.82
CA ALA A 261 14.47 7.92 -14.95
C ALA A 261 14.20 9.43 -14.97
N VAL A 262 13.77 9.97 -13.83
CA VAL A 262 13.38 11.38 -13.74
C VAL A 262 14.59 12.28 -13.52
N LYS A 263 14.58 13.47 -14.12
CA LYS A 263 15.68 14.43 -13.94
C LYS A 263 15.60 15.09 -12.56
N VAL A 264 16.70 14.98 -11.79
CA VAL A 264 16.89 15.63 -10.49
C VAL A 264 18.21 16.39 -10.53
N GLY A 265 18.16 17.70 -10.54
CA GLY A 265 19.32 18.53 -10.85
C GLY A 265 19.85 18.22 -12.26
N ASP A 266 21.13 17.86 -12.34
CA ASP A 266 21.76 17.50 -13.63
C ASP A 266 21.75 15.99 -13.94
N ASN A 267 21.16 15.16 -13.07
CA ASN A 267 21.19 13.73 -13.19
C ASN A 267 19.80 13.15 -13.47
N TYR A 268 19.75 12.02 -14.20
CA TYR A 268 18.55 11.20 -14.34
C TYR A 268 18.61 10.06 -13.31
N VAL A 269 17.60 9.99 -12.47
CA VAL A 269 17.54 9.07 -11.34
C VAL A 269 16.40 8.06 -11.60
N PRO A 270 16.70 6.76 -11.74
CA PRO A 270 15.68 5.73 -11.71
C PRO A 270 15.08 5.63 -10.30
N PHE A 271 13.88 5.01 -10.18
CA PHE A 271 13.26 4.78 -8.87
C PHE A 271 13.98 3.68 -8.10
#